data_3d25085b83428dd69afb60d86c97bf0b
#
_entry.id   3d25085b83428dd69afb60d86c97bf0b
#
_cell.length_a   1.000
_cell.length_b   1.000
_cell.length_c   1.000
_cell.angle_alpha   90.00
_cell.angle_beta   90.00
_cell.angle_gamma   90.00
#
_symmetry.space_group_name_H-M   'P 1'
#
loop_
_entity.id
_entity.type
_entity.pdbx_description
1 polymer ?
#
loop_
_entity_poly.entity_id
_entity_poly.type
_entity_poly.pdbx_seq_one_letter_code
_entity_poly.pdbx_strand_id
1 'polypeptide(L)'
;DSIYINIPNFAEYEHEEQLKILFNEVMVNITEDGPKPNFIAYDGVWYRDACIVAKVLQETNNLEQIYTWINSIDKIYDEQNGVKEADNLGQVLYLISLTKNKNQLIIEKVLQEAENLRTEDGYIDGFTDGNKHPVYQTKWLIYGMEELGIDSFYYKVPDIIDSYAELLWFYKEENTHKIKNNDRWQYLEFANLHYNKS
;
A
#
# COMPACT_ATOMS: atom_id res chain seq x y z
N ASP A 1 -3.65 24.65 11.73
CA ASP A 1 -2.41 24.70 10.94
C ASP A 1 -2.76 24.30 9.52
N SER A 2 -2.49 25.20 8.54
CA SER A 2 -2.71 24.89 7.13
C SER A 2 -1.63 23.88 6.71
N ILE A 3 -2.04 22.68 6.29
CA ILE A 3 -1.13 21.71 5.72
C ILE A 3 -0.74 22.23 4.32
N TYR A 4 0.56 22.42 4.12
CA TYR A 4 1.09 22.85 2.83
C TYR A 4 1.11 21.69 1.85
N ILE A 5 0.51 21.85 0.68
CA ILE A 5 0.61 20.86 -0.41
C ILE A 5 1.82 21.23 -1.28
N ASN A 6 2.77 20.31 -1.36
CA ASN A 6 3.88 20.44 -2.31
C ASN A 6 3.38 20.05 -3.71
N ILE A 7 3.43 20.98 -4.64
CA ILE A 7 3.07 20.73 -6.05
C ILE A 7 4.33 20.23 -6.77
N PRO A 8 4.39 18.95 -7.19
CA PRO A 8 5.59 18.41 -7.83
C PRO A 8 5.81 19.02 -9.20
N ASN A 9 7.07 19.13 -9.59
CA ASN A 9 7.44 19.52 -10.95
C ASN A 9 7.63 18.28 -11.84
N PHE A 10 6.80 18.13 -12.84
CA PHE A 10 6.84 17.02 -13.79
C PHE A 10 7.42 17.41 -15.17
N ALA A 11 8.06 18.59 -15.29
CA ALA A 11 8.53 19.09 -16.59
C ALA A 11 9.54 18.19 -17.33
N GLU A 12 10.20 17.27 -16.61
CA GLU A 12 11.17 16.32 -17.20
C GLU A 12 10.54 14.94 -17.51
N TYR A 13 9.23 14.78 -17.28
CA TYR A 13 8.51 13.53 -17.50
C TYR A 13 7.80 13.55 -18.86
N GLU A 14 7.83 12.45 -19.57
CA GLU A 14 7.15 12.30 -20.87
C GLU A 14 5.64 12.61 -20.79
N HIS A 15 5.01 12.30 -19.63
CA HIS A 15 3.57 12.46 -19.40
C HIS A 15 3.26 13.58 -18.41
N GLU A 16 3.96 14.71 -18.51
CA GLU A 16 3.85 15.84 -17.56
C GLU A 16 2.41 16.25 -17.25
N GLU A 17 1.58 16.51 -18.26
CA GLU A 17 0.22 16.98 -18.08
C GLU A 17 -0.69 15.92 -17.44
N GLN A 18 -0.53 14.66 -17.81
CA GLN A 18 -1.25 13.55 -17.22
C GLN A 18 -0.87 13.37 -15.75
N LEU A 19 0.42 13.46 -15.42
CA LEU A 19 0.89 13.35 -14.03
C LEU A 19 0.35 14.48 -13.15
N LYS A 20 0.26 15.71 -13.67
CA LYS A 20 -0.36 16.83 -12.94
C LYS A 20 -1.83 16.56 -12.64
N ILE A 21 -2.59 16.08 -13.63
CA ILE A 21 -4.02 15.78 -13.45
C ILE A 21 -4.18 14.67 -12.42
N LEU A 22 -3.46 13.56 -12.58
CA LEU A 22 -3.54 12.39 -11.70
C LEU A 22 -3.11 12.71 -10.26
N PHE A 23 -2.07 13.54 -10.10
CA PHE A 23 -1.66 14.02 -8.78
C PHE A 23 -2.79 14.81 -8.09
N ASN A 24 -3.43 15.74 -8.81
CA ASN A 24 -4.55 16.47 -8.26
C ASN A 24 -5.72 15.57 -7.90
N GLU A 25 -6.01 14.56 -8.71
CA GLU A 25 -7.04 13.55 -8.40
C GLU A 25 -6.69 12.72 -7.16
N VAL A 26 -5.42 12.37 -6.96
CA VAL A 26 -4.97 11.74 -5.70
C VAL A 26 -5.24 12.67 -4.52
N MET A 27 -4.84 13.93 -4.63
CA MET A 27 -4.98 14.90 -3.53
C MET A 27 -6.42 15.17 -3.13
N VAL A 28 -7.36 15.23 -4.07
CA VAL A 28 -8.80 15.45 -3.73
C VAL A 28 -9.45 14.23 -3.08
N ASN A 29 -8.85 13.05 -3.18
CA ASN A 29 -9.32 11.83 -2.53
C ASN A 29 -8.71 11.63 -1.12
N ILE A 30 -7.87 12.54 -0.64
CA ILE A 30 -7.39 12.54 0.75
C ILE A 30 -8.42 13.29 1.60
N THR A 31 -9.05 12.55 2.49
CA THR A 31 -10.09 13.05 3.39
C THR A 31 -9.60 13.05 4.84
N GLU A 32 -10.39 13.61 5.76
CA GLU A 32 -10.11 13.53 7.20
C GLU A 32 -10.04 12.07 7.69
N ASP A 33 -10.83 11.18 7.07
CA ASP A 33 -10.85 9.74 7.38
C ASP A 33 -9.69 8.96 6.75
N GLY A 34 -8.86 9.61 5.93
CA GLY A 34 -7.71 9.02 5.23
C GLY A 34 -7.83 9.05 3.71
N PRO A 35 -6.87 8.41 3.02
CA PRO A 35 -6.84 8.37 1.55
C PRO A 35 -7.81 7.33 1.01
N LYS A 36 -8.87 7.77 0.36
CA LYS A 36 -9.86 6.90 -0.28
C LYS A 36 -9.45 6.56 -1.71
N PRO A 37 -9.78 5.37 -2.23
CA PRO A 37 -9.55 5.04 -3.64
C PRO A 37 -10.27 6.02 -4.57
N ASN A 38 -11.50 6.37 -4.21
CA ASN A 38 -12.31 7.41 -4.82
C ASN A 38 -13.41 7.81 -3.83
N PHE A 39 -13.45 9.06 -3.40
CA PHE A 39 -14.36 9.52 -2.33
C PHE A 39 -15.84 9.50 -2.74
N ILE A 40 -16.15 9.41 -4.04
CA ILE A 40 -17.53 9.30 -4.54
C ILE A 40 -18.01 7.84 -4.50
N ALA A 41 -17.12 6.90 -4.80
CA ALA A 41 -17.47 5.48 -4.96
C ALA A 41 -17.24 4.64 -3.70
N TYR A 42 -16.41 5.12 -2.76
CA TYR A 42 -16.01 4.37 -1.57
C TYR A 42 -16.21 5.17 -0.29
N ASP A 43 -16.95 4.59 0.65
CA ASP A 43 -17.21 5.23 1.95
C ASP A 43 -15.99 5.15 2.90
N GLY A 44 -15.13 4.14 2.73
CA GLY A 44 -13.99 3.86 3.60
C GLY A 44 -12.64 3.85 2.92
N VAL A 45 -11.61 3.70 3.74
CA VAL A 45 -10.21 3.58 3.30
C VAL A 45 -9.83 2.10 3.24
N TRP A 46 -9.35 1.67 2.08
CA TRP A 46 -8.79 0.36 1.86
C TRP A 46 -7.28 0.43 2.08
N TYR A 47 -6.72 -0.43 2.94
CA TYR A 47 -5.29 -0.39 3.23
C TYR A 47 -4.43 -0.65 1.99
N ARG A 48 -4.90 -1.52 1.08
CA ARG A 48 -4.25 -1.79 -0.19
C ARG A 48 -4.05 -0.54 -1.03
N ASP A 49 -5.11 0.22 -1.21
CA ASP A 49 -5.10 1.47 -1.98
C ASP A 49 -4.31 2.54 -1.25
N ALA A 50 -4.50 2.68 0.05
CA ALA A 50 -3.80 3.64 0.89
C ALA A 50 -2.28 3.47 0.84
N CYS A 51 -1.77 2.24 0.73
CA CYS A 51 -0.34 1.97 0.59
C CYS A 51 0.22 2.53 -0.73
N ILE A 52 -0.51 2.39 -1.83
CA ILE A 52 -0.09 2.94 -3.13
C ILE A 52 -0.19 4.47 -3.12
N VAL A 53 -1.27 5.02 -2.56
CA VAL A 53 -1.39 6.48 -2.34
C VAL A 53 -0.23 6.99 -1.49
N ALA A 54 0.13 6.31 -0.40
CA ALA A 54 1.27 6.67 0.43
C ALA A 54 2.59 6.70 -0.36
N LYS A 55 2.81 5.77 -1.30
CA LYS A 55 3.96 5.80 -2.21
C LYS A 55 3.94 7.05 -3.10
N VAL A 56 2.81 7.38 -3.70
CA VAL A 56 2.67 8.60 -4.51
C VAL A 56 2.96 9.85 -3.66
N LEU A 57 2.43 9.92 -2.44
CA LEU A 57 2.67 11.04 -1.53
C LEU A 57 4.12 11.14 -1.07
N GLN A 58 4.79 10.00 -0.88
CA GLN A 58 6.22 9.93 -0.54
C GLN A 58 7.07 10.51 -1.67
N GLU A 59 6.85 10.08 -2.92
CA GLU A 59 7.57 10.55 -4.10
C GLU A 59 7.33 12.04 -4.41
N THR A 60 6.18 12.56 -4.01
CA THR A 60 5.80 13.97 -4.23
C THR A 60 6.04 14.87 -3.00
N ASN A 61 6.67 14.35 -1.94
CA ASN A 61 6.90 15.05 -0.66
C ASN A 61 5.60 15.59 -0.02
N ASN A 62 4.53 14.79 -0.05
CA ASN A 62 3.22 15.11 0.52
C ASN A 62 2.74 14.10 1.56
N LEU A 63 3.60 13.20 2.02
CA LEU A 63 3.22 12.10 2.90
C LEU A 63 2.58 12.55 4.21
N GLU A 64 2.93 13.74 4.70
CA GLU A 64 2.36 14.33 5.91
C GLU A 64 0.84 14.54 5.85
N GLN A 65 0.26 14.62 4.64
CA GLN A 65 -1.18 14.75 4.43
C GLN A 65 -1.99 13.61 5.04
N ILE A 66 -1.39 12.44 5.22
CA ILE A 66 -2.04 11.24 5.76
C ILE A 66 -1.52 10.80 7.13
N TYR A 67 -0.58 11.54 7.76
CA TYR A 67 0.00 11.13 9.05
C TYR A 67 -1.04 11.03 10.17
N THR A 68 -2.00 11.96 10.22
CA THR A 68 -3.06 11.92 11.24
C THR A 68 -3.88 10.65 11.12
N TRP A 69 -4.26 10.29 9.90
CA TRP A 69 -4.98 9.05 9.64
C TRP A 69 -4.13 7.81 9.97
N ILE A 70 -2.86 7.74 9.53
CA ILE A 70 -1.99 6.61 9.87
C ILE A 70 -1.88 6.42 11.39
N ASN A 71 -1.72 7.53 12.13
CA ASN A 71 -1.64 7.48 13.59
C ASN A 71 -2.96 7.06 14.27
N SER A 72 -4.08 7.12 13.57
CA SER A 72 -5.39 6.67 14.05
C SER A 72 -5.69 5.19 13.75
N ILE A 73 -4.83 4.50 12.99
CA ILE A 73 -5.02 3.08 12.68
C ILE A 73 -5.02 2.26 13.98
N ASP A 74 -6.15 1.64 14.28
CA ASP A 74 -6.38 0.83 15.48
C ASP A 74 -6.77 -0.64 15.17
N LYS A 75 -6.91 -0.97 13.88
CA LYS A 75 -7.28 -2.29 13.37
C LYS A 75 -6.20 -2.87 12.46
N ILE A 76 -6.07 -4.19 12.48
CA ILE A 76 -5.14 -4.92 11.58
C ILE A 76 -5.77 -5.28 10.23
N TYR A 77 -7.09 -5.14 10.11
CA TYR A 77 -7.86 -5.33 8.89
C TYR A 77 -8.75 -4.12 8.65
N ASP A 78 -8.86 -3.66 7.41
CA ASP A 78 -9.76 -2.54 7.08
C ASP A 78 -11.23 -2.98 7.01
N GLU A 79 -11.48 -4.25 6.71
CA GLU A 79 -12.81 -4.88 6.66
C GLU A 79 -13.84 -4.14 5.78
N GLN A 80 -13.38 -3.38 4.79
CA GLN A 80 -14.25 -2.54 3.97
C GLN A 80 -15.27 -3.35 3.14
N ASN A 81 -14.91 -4.58 2.78
CA ASN A 81 -15.79 -5.54 2.12
C ASN A 81 -16.42 -6.54 3.09
N GLY A 82 -16.30 -6.32 4.41
CA GLY A 82 -16.84 -7.20 5.46
C GLY A 82 -16.02 -8.47 5.70
N VAL A 83 -14.83 -8.60 5.08
CA VAL A 83 -13.92 -9.75 5.26
C VAL A 83 -12.55 -9.29 5.71
N LYS A 84 -11.81 -10.21 6.34
CA LYS A 84 -10.43 -10.01 6.75
C LYS A 84 -9.51 -10.44 5.61
N GLU A 85 -8.76 -9.50 5.05
CA GLU A 85 -7.86 -9.76 3.94
C GLU A 85 -6.42 -9.85 4.43
N ALA A 86 -5.73 -10.93 4.09
CA ALA A 86 -4.41 -11.26 4.66
C ALA A 86 -3.29 -10.31 4.21
N ASP A 87 -3.43 -9.64 3.08
CA ASP A 87 -2.49 -8.62 2.62
C ASP A 87 -2.49 -7.37 3.51
N ASN A 88 -3.60 -7.11 4.22
CA ASN A 88 -3.70 -6.00 5.16
C ASN A 88 -2.64 -6.06 6.26
N LEU A 89 -2.19 -7.24 6.65
CA LEU A 89 -1.17 -7.41 7.70
C LEU A 89 0.13 -6.66 7.34
N GLY A 90 0.65 -6.90 6.14
CA GLY A 90 1.84 -6.21 5.67
C GLY A 90 1.60 -4.74 5.37
N GLN A 91 0.43 -4.42 4.82
CA GLN A 91 0.03 -3.05 4.50
C GLN A 91 -0.05 -2.17 5.74
N VAL A 92 -0.63 -2.66 6.83
CA VAL A 92 -0.68 -1.95 8.11
C VAL A 92 0.72 -1.71 8.68
N LEU A 93 1.61 -2.71 8.64
CA LEU A 93 3.00 -2.53 9.09
C LEU A 93 3.71 -1.45 8.26
N TYR A 94 3.55 -1.50 6.94
CA TYR A 94 4.12 -0.49 6.05
C TYR A 94 3.58 0.91 6.37
N LEU A 95 2.26 1.09 6.49
CA LEU A 95 1.66 2.38 6.82
C LEU A 95 2.19 2.92 8.15
N ILE A 96 2.23 2.10 9.20
CA ILE A 96 2.77 2.48 10.51
C ILE A 96 4.26 2.84 10.39
N SER A 97 5.02 2.19 9.52
CA SER A 97 6.44 2.51 9.32
C SER A 97 6.69 3.94 8.85
N LEU A 98 5.72 4.56 8.18
CA LEU A 98 5.84 5.90 7.59
C LEU A 98 5.78 7.04 8.62
N THR A 99 5.34 6.79 9.84
CA THR A 99 5.23 7.81 10.89
C THR A 99 6.24 7.59 12.02
N LYS A 100 6.48 8.63 12.83
CA LYS A 100 7.38 8.53 13.98
C LYS A 100 6.75 7.73 15.13
N ASN A 101 5.44 7.84 15.29
CA ASN A 101 4.70 7.16 16.35
C ASN A 101 4.34 5.75 15.89
N LYS A 102 5.13 4.76 16.32
CA LYS A 102 4.86 3.36 16.01
C LYS A 102 3.81 2.81 16.98
N ASN A 103 2.64 2.45 16.48
CA ASN A 103 1.62 1.80 17.30
C ASN A 103 2.03 0.34 17.62
N GLN A 104 2.78 0.17 18.71
CA GLN A 104 3.35 -1.12 19.10
C GLN A 104 2.28 -2.20 19.31
N LEU A 105 1.12 -1.82 19.85
CA LEU A 105 0.02 -2.77 20.08
C LEU A 105 -0.51 -3.35 18.75
N ILE A 106 -0.62 -2.52 17.71
CA ILE A 106 -1.05 -2.99 16.38
C ILE A 106 0.02 -3.85 15.74
N ILE A 107 1.30 -3.45 15.84
CA ILE A 107 2.42 -4.25 15.33
C ILE A 107 2.39 -5.66 15.94
N GLU A 108 2.28 -5.77 17.26
CA GLU A 108 2.21 -7.06 17.94
C GLU A 108 1.01 -7.91 17.51
N LYS A 109 -0.18 -7.30 17.37
CA LYS A 109 -1.37 -8.00 16.85
C LYS A 109 -1.18 -8.50 15.42
N VAL A 110 -0.57 -7.69 14.55
CA VAL A 110 -0.26 -8.11 13.17
C VAL A 110 0.69 -9.30 13.16
N LEU A 111 1.78 -9.24 13.92
CA LEU A 111 2.76 -10.32 13.98
C LEU A 111 2.15 -11.62 14.53
N GLN A 112 1.32 -11.52 15.54
CA GLN A 112 0.59 -12.69 16.07
C GLN A 112 -0.35 -13.29 15.03
N GLU A 113 -1.11 -12.45 14.31
CA GLU A 113 -2.02 -12.94 13.27
C GLU A 113 -1.28 -13.49 12.05
N ALA A 114 -0.15 -12.91 11.70
CA ALA A 114 0.71 -13.43 10.65
C ALA A 114 1.22 -14.86 10.98
N GLU A 115 1.59 -15.11 12.25
CA GLU A 115 1.95 -16.47 12.69
C GLU A 115 0.77 -17.44 12.60
N ASN A 116 -0.46 -17.02 12.87
CA ASN A 116 -1.66 -17.86 12.74
C ASN A 116 -1.93 -18.25 11.28
N LEU A 117 -1.57 -17.37 10.32
CA LEU A 117 -1.76 -17.61 8.89
C LEU A 117 -0.53 -18.21 8.21
N ARG A 118 0.60 -18.36 8.93
CA ARG A 118 1.83 -18.88 8.37
C ARG A 118 1.74 -20.40 8.18
N THR A 119 2.06 -20.85 6.99
CA THR A 119 2.19 -22.28 6.67
C THR A 119 3.51 -22.87 7.20
N GLU A 120 3.62 -24.19 7.20
CA GLU A 120 4.88 -24.89 7.53
C GLU A 120 6.02 -24.49 6.57
N ASP A 121 5.71 -24.18 5.31
CA ASP A 121 6.66 -23.72 4.30
C ASP A 121 7.08 -22.24 4.48
N GLY A 122 6.42 -21.51 5.38
CA GLY A 122 6.77 -20.16 5.78
C GLY A 122 6.08 -19.04 4.99
N TYR A 123 5.05 -19.29 4.22
CA TYR A 123 4.27 -18.24 3.53
C TYR A 123 2.92 -18.00 4.20
N ILE A 124 2.32 -16.85 3.92
CA ILE A 124 0.98 -16.49 4.38
C ILE A 124 -0.07 -17.18 3.51
N ASP A 125 -1.00 -17.90 4.13
CA ASP A 125 -2.10 -18.58 3.46
C ASP A 125 -3.46 -18.03 3.94
N GLY A 126 -3.82 -16.87 3.45
CA GLY A 126 -5.09 -16.22 3.71
C GLY A 126 -5.85 -15.91 2.41
N PHE A 127 -6.89 -15.09 2.53
CA PHE A 127 -7.65 -14.60 1.38
C PHE A 127 -7.38 -13.11 1.16
N THR A 128 -7.40 -12.70 -0.08
CA THR A 128 -7.37 -11.32 -0.57
C THR A 128 -8.29 -11.26 -1.77
N ASP A 129 -9.28 -10.37 -1.76
CA ASP A 129 -10.27 -10.21 -2.83
C ASP A 129 -10.94 -11.55 -3.21
N GLY A 130 -11.30 -12.33 -2.18
CA GLY A 130 -12.00 -13.62 -2.31
C GLY A 130 -11.14 -14.78 -2.82
N ASN A 131 -9.86 -14.58 -3.10
CA ASN A 131 -8.94 -15.59 -3.60
C ASN A 131 -7.68 -15.69 -2.73
N LYS A 132 -6.91 -16.76 -2.95
CA LYS A 132 -5.59 -16.93 -2.33
C LYS A 132 -4.53 -16.25 -3.19
N HIS A 133 -3.75 -15.35 -2.57
CA HIS A 133 -2.65 -14.64 -3.19
C HIS A 133 -1.38 -14.74 -2.33
N PRO A 134 -0.84 -15.94 -2.10
CA PRO A 134 0.20 -16.15 -1.09
C PRO A 134 1.53 -15.46 -1.42
N VAL A 135 1.89 -15.28 -2.71
CA VAL A 135 3.06 -14.49 -3.09
C VAL A 135 2.87 -13.03 -2.69
N TYR A 136 1.74 -12.45 -3.07
CA TYR A 136 1.39 -11.06 -2.79
C TYR A 136 1.30 -10.79 -1.29
N GLN A 137 0.58 -11.62 -0.55
CA GLN A 137 0.37 -11.49 0.88
C GLN A 137 1.69 -11.60 1.66
N THR A 138 2.53 -12.60 1.31
CA THR A 138 3.82 -12.81 1.97
C THR A 138 4.81 -11.69 1.64
N LYS A 139 4.86 -11.23 0.40
CA LYS A 139 5.71 -10.07 0.02
C LYS A 139 5.30 -8.81 0.78
N TRP A 140 4.01 -8.50 0.91
CA TRP A 140 3.55 -7.38 1.72
C TRP A 140 3.99 -7.49 3.17
N LEU A 141 3.82 -8.67 3.77
CA LEU A 141 4.22 -8.87 5.17
C LEU A 141 5.71 -8.66 5.36
N ILE A 142 6.54 -9.29 4.53
CA ILE A 142 8.01 -9.13 4.57
C ILE A 142 8.38 -7.66 4.40
N TYR A 143 7.81 -6.98 3.40
CA TYR A 143 8.08 -5.57 3.14
C TYR A 143 7.72 -4.69 4.34
N GLY A 144 6.52 -4.85 4.91
CA GLY A 144 6.10 -4.07 6.07
C GLY A 144 6.97 -4.34 7.31
N MET A 145 7.42 -5.58 7.53
CA MET A 145 8.36 -5.93 8.61
C MET A 145 9.73 -5.28 8.39
N GLU A 146 10.29 -5.38 7.18
CA GLU A 146 11.58 -4.77 6.82
C GLU A 146 11.58 -3.24 7.02
N GLU A 147 10.50 -2.55 6.63
CA GLU A 147 10.35 -1.09 6.83
C GLU A 147 10.31 -0.68 8.32
N LEU A 148 9.92 -1.59 9.20
CA LEU A 148 9.96 -1.41 10.65
C LEU A 148 11.26 -1.91 11.29
N GLY A 149 12.17 -2.51 10.53
CA GLY A 149 13.39 -3.15 11.06
C GLY A 149 13.11 -4.44 11.84
N ILE A 150 11.99 -5.10 11.55
CA ILE A 150 11.60 -6.37 12.15
C ILE A 150 12.15 -7.52 11.29
N ASP A 151 12.74 -8.52 11.93
CA ASP A 151 13.28 -9.70 11.24
C ASP A 151 12.15 -10.53 10.59
N SER A 152 12.25 -10.72 9.28
CA SER A 152 11.30 -11.48 8.46
C SER A 152 11.81 -12.88 8.04
N PHE A 153 12.93 -13.34 8.58
CA PHE A 153 13.66 -14.56 8.17
C PHE A 153 12.79 -15.82 8.08
N TYR A 154 11.77 -15.93 8.93
CA TYR A 154 10.88 -17.09 8.97
C TYR A 154 9.80 -17.07 7.86
N TYR A 155 9.64 -15.96 7.15
CA TYR A 155 8.69 -15.84 6.04
C TYR A 155 9.40 -16.06 4.71
N LYS A 156 8.80 -16.90 3.86
CA LYS A 156 9.36 -17.26 2.56
C LYS A 156 8.31 -17.07 1.48
N VAL A 157 8.65 -16.30 0.46
CA VAL A 157 7.78 -16.12 -0.70
C VAL A 157 7.72 -17.44 -1.46
N PRO A 158 6.52 -18.03 -1.69
CA PRO A 158 6.40 -19.28 -2.43
C PRO A 158 6.68 -19.07 -3.92
N ASP A 159 7.29 -20.09 -4.55
CA ASP A 159 7.56 -20.09 -6.00
C ASP A 159 6.34 -20.61 -6.79
N ILE A 160 5.30 -19.77 -6.84
CA ILE A 160 4.06 -20.06 -7.57
C ILE A 160 3.60 -18.82 -8.32
N ILE A 161 2.76 -19.01 -9.33
CA ILE A 161 2.15 -17.91 -10.09
C ILE A 161 1.05 -17.25 -9.23
N ASP A 162 1.16 -15.95 -9.05
CA ASP A 162 0.18 -15.14 -8.33
C ASP A 162 -0.07 -13.85 -9.12
N SER A 163 -1.29 -13.69 -9.63
CA SER A 163 -1.67 -12.56 -10.46
C SER A 163 -1.60 -11.20 -9.73
N TYR A 164 -1.69 -11.20 -8.39
CA TYR A 164 -1.58 -10.00 -7.57
C TYR A 164 -0.13 -9.59 -7.30
N ALA A 165 0.85 -10.47 -7.52
CA ALA A 165 2.25 -10.14 -7.30
C ALA A 165 2.73 -8.94 -8.13
N GLU A 166 2.14 -8.70 -9.31
CA GLU A 166 2.43 -7.55 -10.17
C GLU A 166 2.06 -6.20 -9.54
N LEU A 167 1.16 -6.18 -8.54
CA LEU A 167 0.78 -4.96 -7.82
C LEU A 167 1.87 -4.48 -6.84
N LEU A 168 2.90 -5.31 -6.59
CA LEU A 168 4.06 -4.97 -5.76
C LEU A 168 5.25 -4.48 -6.60
N TRP A 169 4.99 -3.64 -7.58
CA TRP A 169 5.98 -3.09 -8.50
C TRP A 169 7.17 -2.38 -7.82
N PHE A 170 7.02 -1.93 -6.59
CA PHE A 170 8.05 -1.25 -5.79
C PHE A 170 8.91 -2.19 -4.91
N TYR A 171 8.56 -3.48 -4.84
CA TYR A 171 9.26 -4.43 -4.00
C TYR A 171 10.50 -5.01 -4.70
N LYS A 172 11.68 -4.71 -4.12
CA LYS A 172 13.00 -5.26 -4.52
C LYS A 172 13.34 -5.19 -6.03
N GLU A 173 13.00 -4.08 -6.69
CA GLU A 173 13.46 -3.78 -8.06
C GLU A 173 13.25 -4.88 -9.13
N GLU A 174 12.45 -5.89 -8.87
CA GLU A 174 12.05 -6.88 -9.87
C GLU A 174 11.13 -6.29 -10.96
N ASN A 175 11.27 -5.01 -11.20
CA ASN A 175 10.33 -4.09 -11.83
C ASN A 175 10.43 -4.08 -13.34
N THR A 176 10.32 -5.22 -13.95
CA THR A 176 10.11 -5.29 -15.40
C THR A 176 8.62 -5.40 -15.77
N HIS A 177 7.74 -5.40 -14.80
CA HIS A 177 6.32 -5.64 -15.04
C HIS A 177 5.55 -4.32 -15.07
N LYS A 178 5.00 -4.00 -16.24
CA LYS A 178 3.98 -2.96 -16.37
C LYS A 178 2.79 -3.36 -15.55
N ILE A 179 2.33 -2.47 -14.66
CA ILE A 179 1.07 -2.65 -13.95
C ILE A 179 -0.03 -2.77 -15.01
N LYS A 180 -0.57 -3.95 -15.16
CA LYS A 180 -1.76 -4.17 -15.98
C LYS A 180 -2.96 -3.72 -15.17
N ASN A 181 -3.28 -2.45 -15.28
CA ASN A 181 -4.38 -1.88 -14.55
C ASN A 181 -5.66 -1.95 -15.39
N ASN A 182 -6.62 -2.75 -14.96
CA ASN A 182 -7.96 -2.75 -15.51
C ASN A 182 -8.86 -1.71 -14.84
N ASP A 183 -8.49 -1.23 -13.65
CA ASP A 183 -9.36 -0.42 -12.80
C ASP A 183 -9.14 1.09 -12.91
N ARG A 184 -8.10 1.54 -13.58
CA ARG A 184 -7.81 2.95 -13.90
C ARG A 184 -7.98 3.94 -12.74
N TRP A 185 -7.63 3.53 -11.53
CA TRP A 185 -7.60 4.45 -10.40
C TRP A 185 -6.45 5.46 -10.56
N GLN A 186 -6.69 6.72 -10.22
CA GLN A 186 -5.76 7.83 -10.41
C GLN A 186 -4.37 7.56 -9.80
N TYR A 187 -4.29 6.95 -8.63
CA TYR A 187 -3.02 6.65 -7.97
C TYR A 187 -2.26 5.50 -8.65
N LEU A 188 -2.97 4.50 -9.21
CA LEU A 188 -2.34 3.43 -9.99
C LEU A 188 -1.85 3.93 -11.34
N GLU A 189 -2.64 4.78 -12.00
CA GLU A 189 -2.23 5.41 -13.26
C GLU A 189 -1.05 6.35 -13.04
N PHE A 190 -1.05 7.13 -11.94
CA PHE A 190 0.08 7.96 -11.55
C PHE A 190 1.34 7.09 -11.37
N ALA A 191 1.25 6.02 -10.58
CA ALA A 191 2.36 5.11 -10.36
C ALA A 191 2.87 4.52 -11.68
N ASN A 192 1.97 4.09 -12.53
CA ASN A 192 2.30 3.51 -13.84
C ASN A 192 3.09 4.49 -14.74
N LEU A 193 2.64 5.75 -14.81
CA LEU A 193 3.30 6.79 -15.62
C LEU A 193 4.61 7.29 -14.99
N HIS A 194 4.66 7.39 -13.67
CA HIS A 194 5.83 7.92 -12.95
C HIS A 194 7.00 6.94 -12.93
N TYR A 195 6.72 5.64 -12.76
CA TYR A 195 7.77 4.62 -12.61
C TYR A 195 8.14 3.92 -13.91
N ASN A 196 7.30 3.93 -14.93
CA ASN A 196 7.64 3.43 -16.26
C ASN A 196 8.39 4.50 -17.05
N LYS A 197 9.53 4.96 -16.53
CA LYS A 197 10.47 5.75 -17.32
C LYS A 197 11.04 4.84 -18.40
N SER A 198 10.71 5.14 -19.64
CA SER A 198 11.30 4.54 -20.84
C SER A 198 12.78 4.83 -20.94
#